data_dec55ee51fa49767f81c241c3f44455b
#
_entry.id   dec55ee51fa49767f81c241c3f44455b
#
_cell.length_a   1.000
_cell.length_b   1.000
_cell.length_c   1.000
_cell.angle_alpha   90.00
_cell.angle_beta   90.00
_cell.angle_gamma   90.00
#
_symmetry.space_group_name_H-M   'P 1'
#
loop_
_entity.id
_entity.type
_entity.pdbx_description
1 polymer ?
#
loop_
_entity_poly.entity_id
_entity_poly.type
_entity_poly.pdbx_seq_one_letter_code
_entity_poly.pdbx_strand_id
1 'polypeptide(L)'
;DVIVIGAGHAGCEAAAAAANLGSKTCLITMDMNKIGQMSCNPAVGGIAKGQIVREVDALGGYMGLVTDQTAIQFRILNRSKGPAMWSPRAQCDRNKFIWAWREILENTPNLHIWQDTVCELLVENGEVTGLVTAWGVTFKAKCIVLTAGTFLNGLMHVGRHQLPGG
;
A
#
# COMPACT_ATOMS: atom_id res chain seq x y z
N ASP A 1 14.67 7.72 -9.10
CA ASP A 1 14.57 6.58 -10.00
C ASP A 1 13.14 6.05 -10.09
N VAL A 2 12.48 5.78 -8.94
CA VAL A 2 11.12 5.23 -8.86
C VAL A 2 10.20 6.19 -8.11
N ILE A 3 9.00 6.41 -8.62
CA ILE A 3 7.92 7.06 -7.88
C ILE A 3 6.79 6.04 -7.68
N VAL A 4 6.30 5.94 -6.44
CA VAL A 4 5.13 5.13 -6.09
C VAL A 4 3.99 6.08 -5.74
N ILE A 5 2.84 5.93 -6.39
CA ILE A 5 1.66 6.75 -6.19
C ILE A 5 0.64 5.99 -5.35
N GLY A 6 0.35 6.50 -4.16
CA GLY A 6 -0.57 5.90 -3.20
C GLY A 6 0.13 5.06 -2.14
N ALA A 7 -0.13 5.35 -0.87
CA ALA A 7 0.45 4.66 0.28
C ALA A 7 -0.54 3.68 0.95
N GLY A 8 -1.34 2.98 0.16
CA GLY A 8 -2.04 1.78 0.59
C GLY A 8 -1.07 0.61 0.76
N HIS A 9 -1.58 -0.58 1.09
CA HIS A 9 -0.73 -1.75 1.34
C HIS A 9 0.21 -2.07 0.17
N ALA A 10 -0.30 -2.04 -1.06
CA ALA A 10 0.49 -2.28 -2.26
C ALA A 10 1.58 -1.21 -2.47
N GLY A 11 1.25 0.05 -2.20
CA GLY A 11 2.21 1.15 -2.34
C GLY A 11 3.31 1.13 -1.28
N CYS A 12 2.96 0.79 -0.05
CA CYS A 12 3.95 0.61 1.03
C CYS A 12 4.96 -0.48 0.68
N GLU A 13 4.48 -1.64 0.23
CA GLU A 13 5.35 -2.76 -0.19
C GLU A 13 6.20 -2.39 -1.41
N ALA A 14 5.58 -1.77 -2.43
CA ALA A 14 6.31 -1.37 -3.64
C ALA A 14 7.41 -0.35 -3.36
N ALA A 15 7.12 0.65 -2.51
CA ALA A 15 8.08 1.68 -2.14
C ALA A 15 9.24 1.12 -1.33
N ALA A 16 8.94 0.28 -0.35
CA ALA A 16 9.95 -0.39 0.47
C ALA A 16 10.83 -1.32 -0.38
N ALA A 17 10.23 -2.13 -1.25
CA ALA A 17 10.95 -3.04 -2.13
C ALA A 17 11.90 -2.27 -3.07
N ALA A 18 11.42 -1.21 -3.74
CA ALA A 18 12.24 -0.41 -4.64
C ALA A 18 13.42 0.25 -3.91
N ALA A 19 13.19 0.79 -2.71
CA ALA A 19 14.22 1.42 -1.91
C ALA A 19 15.25 0.40 -1.39
N ASN A 20 14.81 -0.76 -0.91
CA ASN A 20 15.68 -1.84 -0.44
C ASN A 20 16.56 -2.41 -1.57
N LEU A 21 16.09 -2.38 -2.82
CA LEU A 21 16.89 -2.71 -4.00
C LEU A 21 17.88 -1.60 -4.41
N GLY A 22 17.97 -0.51 -3.63
CA GLY A 22 18.92 0.58 -3.85
C GLY A 22 18.43 1.69 -4.75
N SER A 23 17.16 1.68 -5.20
CA SER A 23 16.61 2.75 -6.01
C SER A 23 16.27 3.97 -5.16
N LYS A 24 16.57 5.18 -5.64
CA LYS A 24 16.03 6.41 -5.05
C LYS A 24 14.53 6.44 -5.29
N THR A 25 13.75 6.25 -4.27
CA THR A 25 12.30 6.07 -4.33
C THR A 25 11.58 7.23 -3.67
N CYS A 26 10.49 7.69 -4.29
CA CYS A 26 9.57 8.65 -3.68
C CYS A 26 8.17 8.03 -3.59
N LEU A 27 7.62 7.96 -2.39
CA LEU A 27 6.24 7.55 -2.14
C LEU A 27 5.37 8.80 -2.01
N ILE A 28 4.41 8.96 -2.90
CA ILE A 28 3.49 10.12 -2.88
C ILE A 28 2.13 9.67 -2.37
N THR A 29 1.62 10.33 -1.35
CA THR A 29 0.32 10.02 -0.74
C THR A 29 -0.46 11.29 -0.43
N MET A 30 -1.78 11.24 -0.52
CA MET A 30 -2.65 12.37 -0.17
C MET A 30 -2.66 12.67 1.34
N ASP A 31 -2.44 11.64 2.17
CA ASP A 31 -2.48 11.79 3.63
C ASP A 31 -1.49 10.82 4.29
N MET A 32 -0.43 11.37 4.88
CA MET A 32 0.59 10.58 5.59
C MET A 32 0.06 9.87 6.84
N ASN A 33 -1.06 10.34 7.41
CA ASN A 33 -1.67 9.68 8.56
C ASN A 33 -2.47 8.42 8.19
N LYS A 34 -2.62 8.15 6.89
CA LYS A 34 -3.35 6.99 6.36
C LYS A 34 -2.44 5.99 5.65
N ILE A 35 -1.14 6.09 5.83
CA ILE A 35 -0.18 5.12 5.29
C ILE A 35 -0.52 3.72 5.80
N GLY A 36 -0.70 2.75 4.88
CA GLY A 36 -1.05 1.38 5.22
C GLY A 36 -2.42 1.20 5.90
N GLN A 37 -3.30 2.20 5.86
CA GLN A 37 -4.58 2.16 6.57
C GLN A 37 -5.46 0.99 6.11
N MET A 38 -5.99 0.26 7.09
CA MET A 38 -7.03 -0.74 6.89
C MET A 38 -8.41 -0.06 6.90
N SER A 39 -8.97 0.20 5.73
CA SER A 39 -10.23 0.98 5.60
C SER A 39 -11.47 0.25 6.12
N CYS A 40 -11.52 -1.08 5.99
CA CYS A 40 -12.65 -1.90 6.44
C CYS A 40 -12.33 -2.62 7.75
N ASN A 41 -12.27 -3.96 7.71
CA ASN A 41 -11.86 -4.76 8.85
C ASN A 41 -10.35 -4.65 9.06
N PRO A 42 -9.87 -4.37 10.28
CA PRO A 42 -8.44 -4.32 10.57
C PRO A 42 -7.87 -5.73 10.67
N ALA A 43 -7.82 -6.43 9.55
CA ALA A 43 -7.38 -7.82 9.48
C ALA A 43 -6.57 -8.09 8.21
N VAL A 44 -5.52 -8.89 8.37
CA VAL A 44 -4.65 -9.38 7.31
C VAL A 44 -4.84 -10.88 7.14
N GLY A 45 -4.85 -11.34 5.89
CA GLY A 45 -5.00 -12.75 5.58
C GLY A 45 -6.44 -13.16 5.31
N GLY A 46 -6.74 -14.44 5.52
CA GLY A 46 -7.96 -15.09 5.12
C GLY A 46 -7.78 -15.91 3.84
N ILE A 47 -8.89 -16.38 3.25
CA ILE A 47 -8.86 -17.27 2.06
C ILE A 47 -8.11 -16.58 0.92
N ALA A 48 -7.11 -17.27 0.36
CA ALA A 48 -6.15 -16.80 -0.63
C ALA A 48 -5.23 -15.64 -0.18
N LYS A 49 -5.72 -14.72 0.64
CA LYS A 49 -4.96 -13.53 1.07
C LYS A 49 -3.80 -13.87 2.01
N GLY A 50 -4.01 -14.83 2.92
CA GLY A 50 -2.94 -15.27 3.83
C GLY A 50 -1.77 -15.93 3.11
N GLN A 51 -2.02 -16.64 2.04
CA GLN A 51 -1.00 -17.23 1.18
C GLN A 51 -0.19 -16.13 0.48
N ILE A 52 -0.86 -15.14 -0.10
CA ILE A 52 -0.20 -14.00 -0.76
C ILE A 52 0.70 -13.23 0.22
N VAL A 53 0.23 -12.98 1.44
CA VAL A 53 1.05 -12.31 2.47
C VAL A 53 2.32 -13.09 2.76
N ARG A 54 2.25 -14.42 2.83
CA ARG A 54 3.44 -15.28 3.02
C ARG A 54 4.40 -15.25 1.84
N GLU A 55 3.88 -15.17 0.62
CA GLU A 55 4.72 -15.02 -0.59
C GLU A 55 5.43 -13.68 -0.60
N VAL A 56 4.72 -12.59 -0.25
CA VAL A 56 5.31 -11.25 -0.11
C VAL A 56 6.38 -11.23 0.98
N ASP A 57 6.12 -11.85 2.14
CA ASP A 57 7.06 -11.99 3.24
C ASP A 57 8.34 -12.75 2.82
N ALA A 58 8.18 -13.87 2.08
CA ALA A 58 9.29 -14.66 1.56
C ALA A 58 10.17 -13.87 0.56
N LEU A 59 9.62 -12.85 -0.09
CA LEU A 59 10.33 -11.93 -0.97
C LEU A 59 10.95 -10.72 -0.24
N GLY A 60 10.84 -10.67 1.10
CA GLY A 60 11.37 -9.59 1.93
C GLY A 60 10.40 -8.42 2.15
N GLY A 61 9.10 -8.64 1.95
CA GLY A 61 8.06 -7.64 2.24
C GLY A 61 7.80 -7.48 3.73
N TYR A 62 7.11 -6.43 4.09
CA TYR A 62 6.88 -6.03 5.49
C TYR A 62 5.48 -6.34 6.01
N MET A 63 4.52 -6.69 5.15
CA MET A 63 3.12 -6.92 5.55
C MET A 63 3.00 -8.00 6.64
N GLY A 64 3.75 -9.09 6.51
CA GLY A 64 3.79 -10.17 7.51
C GLY A 64 4.33 -9.66 8.86
N LEU A 65 5.46 -8.98 8.83
CA LEU A 65 6.14 -8.43 10.02
C LEU A 65 5.26 -7.41 10.76
N VAL A 66 4.68 -6.45 10.02
CA VAL A 66 3.76 -5.44 10.60
C VAL A 66 2.52 -6.11 11.18
N THR A 67 2.02 -7.15 10.53
CA THR A 67 0.89 -7.93 11.03
C THR A 67 1.22 -8.58 12.36
N ASP A 68 2.37 -9.24 12.46
CA ASP A 68 2.79 -9.94 13.70
C ASP A 68 3.00 -8.96 14.86
N GLN A 69 3.56 -7.77 14.59
CA GLN A 69 3.77 -6.72 15.60
C GLN A 69 2.47 -6.12 16.13
N THR A 70 1.42 -6.12 15.33
CA THR A 70 0.18 -5.39 15.63
C THR A 70 -1.04 -6.28 15.80
N ALA A 71 -0.89 -7.59 15.67
CA ALA A 71 -1.96 -8.55 15.81
C ALA A 71 -2.51 -8.59 17.24
N ILE A 72 -3.84 -8.53 17.35
CA ILE A 72 -4.59 -8.70 18.60
C ILE A 72 -5.31 -10.05 18.67
N GLN A 73 -5.51 -10.68 17.52
CA GLN A 73 -6.11 -12.03 17.44
C GLN A 73 -5.58 -12.72 16.19
N PHE A 74 -5.26 -14.00 16.34
CA PHE A 74 -4.82 -14.86 15.24
C PHE A 74 -5.74 -16.08 15.12
N ARG A 75 -6.17 -16.39 13.89
CA ARG A 75 -7.01 -17.56 13.58
C ARG A 75 -6.56 -18.25 12.30
N ILE A 76 -6.71 -19.56 12.26
CA ILE A 76 -6.67 -20.33 11.02
C ILE A 76 -8.11 -20.64 10.61
N LEU A 77 -8.52 -20.11 9.47
CA LEU A 77 -9.82 -20.34 8.87
C LEU A 77 -9.83 -21.65 8.07
N ASN A 78 -11.01 -22.18 7.82
CA ASN A 78 -11.24 -23.38 6.98
C ASN A 78 -10.55 -24.66 7.44
N ARG A 79 -10.34 -24.83 8.74
CA ARG A 79 -9.71 -26.05 9.28
C ARG A 79 -10.45 -27.33 8.87
N SER A 80 -11.77 -27.27 8.72
CA SER A 80 -12.59 -28.44 8.30
C SER A 80 -12.47 -28.78 6.81
N LYS A 81 -11.82 -27.92 6.01
CA LYS A 81 -11.72 -28.09 4.54
C LYS A 81 -10.40 -28.75 4.10
N GLY A 82 -9.55 -29.13 5.02
CA GLY A 82 -8.24 -29.73 4.76
C GLY A 82 -7.10 -28.70 4.65
N PRO A 83 -5.83 -29.18 4.74
CA PRO A 83 -4.64 -28.34 4.85
C PRO A 83 -4.46 -27.32 3.73
N ALA A 84 -4.81 -27.68 2.48
CA ALA A 84 -4.70 -26.79 1.33
C ALA A 84 -5.60 -25.55 1.43
N MET A 85 -6.68 -25.61 2.22
CA MET A 85 -7.63 -24.52 2.42
C MET A 85 -7.40 -23.77 3.74
N TRP A 86 -6.44 -24.19 4.54
CA TRP A 86 -6.13 -23.49 5.78
C TRP A 86 -5.61 -22.11 5.48
N SER A 87 -6.30 -21.12 6.01
CA SER A 87 -6.03 -19.72 5.69
C SER A 87 -5.76 -18.94 6.95
N PRO A 88 -4.51 -18.57 7.24
CA PRO A 88 -4.19 -17.72 8.39
C PRO A 88 -4.83 -16.36 8.24
N ARG A 89 -5.39 -15.83 9.33
CA ARG A 89 -5.96 -14.49 9.42
C ARG A 89 -5.63 -13.89 10.77
N ALA A 90 -5.03 -12.74 10.77
CA ALA A 90 -4.74 -11.94 11.94
C ALA A 90 -5.66 -10.72 11.99
N GLN A 91 -6.26 -10.45 13.13
CA GLN A 91 -6.89 -9.17 13.42
C GLN A 91 -5.84 -8.27 14.07
N CYS A 92 -5.69 -7.05 13.57
CA CYS A 92 -4.67 -6.11 14.03
C CYS A 92 -5.29 -4.91 14.74
N ASP A 93 -4.52 -4.26 15.59
CA ASP A 93 -4.81 -2.92 16.04
C ASP A 93 -4.58 -1.95 14.88
N ARG A 94 -5.66 -1.29 14.43
CA ARG A 94 -5.63 -0.41 13.25
C ARG A 94 -4.60 0.72 13.37
N ASN A 95 -4.55 1.36 14.52
CA ASN A 95 -3.67 2.51 14.72
C ASN A 95 -2.20 2.07 14.83
N LYS A 96 -1.94 1.01 15.59
CA LYS A 96 -0.59 0.43 15.66
C LYS A 96 -0.09 -0.03 14.29
N PHE A 97 -0.96 -0.58 13.45
CA PHE A 97 -0.62 -1.01 12.10
C PHE A 97 -0.18 0.16 11.21
N ILE A 98 -0.90 1.30 11.25
CA ILE A 98 -0.52 2.53 10.55
C ILE A 98 0.84 3.03 11.05
N TRP A 99 1.04 3.09 12.36
CA TRP A 99 2.29 3.57 12.95
C TRP A 99 3.48 2.67 12.62
N ALA A 100 3.31 1.35 12.67
CA ALA A 100 4.36 0.41 12.33
C ALA A 100 4.79 0.52 10.85
N TRP A 101 3.84 0.64 9.92
CA TRP A 101 4.14 0.90 8.51
C TRP A 101 4.87 2.22 8.32
N ARG A 102 4.40 3.27 8.96
CA ARG A 102 5.01 4.59 8.85
C ARG A 102 6.44 4.58 9.36
N GLU A 103 6.68 3.97 10.53
CA GLU A 103 8.02 3.83 11.11
C GLU A 103 8.98 3.09 10.16
N ILE A 104 8.54 2.00 9.56
CA ILE A 104 9.34 1.26 8.58
C ILE A 104 9.70 2.15 7.39
N LEU A 105 8.73 2.81 6.79
CA LEU A 105 8.94 3.60 5.58
C LEU A 105 9.81 4.83 5.83
N GLU A 106 9.60 5.53 6.95
CA GLU A 106 10.39 6.71 7.33
C GLU A 106 11.86 6.35 7.65
N ASN A 107 12.12 5.11 8.10
CA ASN A 107 13.47 4.63 8.40
C ASN A 107 14.11 3.83 7.24
N THR A 108 13.42 3.63 6.14
CA THR A 108 13.97 2.91 4.98
C THR A 108 14.94 3.82 4.21
N PRO A 109 16.22 3.44 4.06
CA PRO A 109 17.17 4.20 3.27
C PRO A 109 16.70 4.38 1.82
N ASN A 110 17.05 5.51 1.19
CA ASN A 110 16.68 5.86 -0.18
C ASN A 110 15.17 6.06 -0.43
N LEU A 111 14.32 6.02 0.60
CA LEU A 111 12.90 6.28 0.50
C LEU A 111 12.57 7.67 1.02
N HIS A 112 11.88 8.46 0.20
CA HIS A 112 11.32 9.76 0.56
C HIS A 112 9.81 9.70 0.49
N ILE A 113 9.13 10.28 1.47
CA ILE A 113 7.67 10.37 1.48
C ILE A 113 7.27 11.81 1.19
N TRP A 114 6.31 11.98 0.26
CA TRP A 114 5.78 13.28 -0.11
C TRP A 114 4.26 13.28 0.02
N GLN A 115 3.73 14.27 0.74
CA GLN A 115 2.28 14.39 0.90
C GLN A 115 1.72 15.36 -0.12
N ASP A 116 1.03 14.82 -1.13
CA ASP A 116 0.30 15.56 -2.15
C ASP A 116 -0.62 14.62 -2.94
N THR A 117 -1.50 15.21 -3.76
CA THR A 117 -2.35 14.46 -4.70
C THR A 117 -1.73 14.50 -6.09
N VAL A 118 -1.53 13.35 -6.70
CA VAL A 118 -1.07 13.26 -8.09
C VAL A 118 -2.27 13.48 -9.01
N CYS A 119 -2.14 14.42 -9.95
CA CYS A 119 -3.19 14.81 -10.88
C CYS A 119 -2.94 14.33 -12.32
N GLU A 120 -1.68 14.26 -12.74
CA GLU A 120 -1.33 13.99 -14.12
C GLU A 120 -0.06 13.16 -14.22
N LEU A 121 0.01 12.26 -15.20
CA LEU A 121 1.22 11.58 -15.62
C LEU A 121 1.79 12.26 -16.87
N LEU A 122 3.08 12.57 -16.83
CA LEU A 122 3.78 13.14 -17.98
C LEU A 122 4.24 12.00 -18.90
N VAL A 123 3.79 12.05 -20.15
CA VAL A 123 4.12 11.06 -21.17
C VAL A 123 4.81 11.74 -22.36
N GLU A 124 6.00 11.32 -22.69
CA GLU A 124 6.78 11.80 -23.81
C GLU A 124 7.15 10.61 -24.70
N ASN A 125 6.83 10.69 -26.00
CA ASN A 125 7.09 9.62 -26.98
C ASN A 125 6.55 8.23 -26.58
N GLY A 126 5.43 8.18 -25.83
CA GLY A 126 4.82 6.93 -25.36
C GLY A 126 5.43 6.36 -24.09
N GLU A 127 6.38 7.03 -23.48
CA GLU A 127 7.01 6.67 -22.21
C GLU A 127 6.60 7.64 -21.10
N VAL A 128 6.36 7.11 -19.90
CA VAL A 128 6.07 7.93 -18.71
C VAL A 128 7.39 8.49 -18.19
N THR A 129 7.51 9.82 -18.16
CA THR A 129 8.72 10.54 -17.74
C THR A 129 8.60 11.20 -16.38
N GLY A 130 7.38 11.31 -15.85
CA GLY A 130 7.13 11.98 -14.59
C GLY A 130 5.66 12.14 -14.26
N LEU A 131 5.38 13.02 -13.34
CA LEU A 131 4.02 13.37 -12.91
C LEU A 131 3.92 14.81 -12.42
N VAL A 132 2.68 15.31 -12.32
CA VAL A 132 2.35 16.61 -11.72
C VAL A 132 1.38 16.41 -10.56
N THR A 133 1.62 17.13 -9.46
CA THR A 133 0.75 17.11 -8.27
C THR A 133 -0.24 18.26 -8.26
N ALA A 134 -1.21 18.22 -7.37
CA ALA A 134 -2.23 19.26 -7.19
C ALA A 134 -1.64 20.63 -6.81
N TRP A 135 -0.50 20.64 -6.12
CA TRP A 135 0.24 21.85 -5.80
C TRP A 135 1.14 22.35 -6.94
N GLY A 136 1.05 21.72 -8.12
CA GLY A 136 1.84 22.11 -9.29
C GLY A 136 3.30 21.65 -9.26
N VAL A 137 3.67 20.79 -8.34
CA VAL A 137 5.02 20.24 -8.28
C VAL A 137 5.19 19.17 -9.34
N THR A 138 6.24 19.30 -10.15
CA THR A 138 6.60 18.30 -11.17
C THR A 138 7.70 17.38 -10.64
N PHE A 139 7.45 16.10 -10.69
CA PHE A 139 8.44 15.06 -10.38
C PHE A 139 8.82 14.33 -11.66
N LYS A 140 10.13 14.08 -11.84
CA LYS A 140 10.65 13.24 -12.93
C LYS A 140 11.13 11.91 -12.36
N ALA A 141 10.85 10.82 -13.05
CA ALA A 141 11.28 9.48 -12.67
C ALA A 141 11.50 8.60 -13.91
N LYS A 142 12.30 7.55 -13.72
CA LYS A 142 12.50 6.50 -14.74
C LYS A 142 11.35 5.50 -14.76
N CYS A 143 10.70 5.32 -13.60
CA CYS A 143 9.62 4.36 -13.43
C CYS A 143 8.56 4.91 -12.46
N ILE A 144 7.30 4.65 -12.77
CA ILE A 144 6.17 5.01 -11.91
C ILE A 144 5.36 3.75 -11.61
N VAL A 145 5.09 3.52 -10.32
CA VAL A 145 4.23 2.45 -9.84
C VAL A 145 2.93 3.06 -9.35
N LEU A 146 1.84 2.78 -10.05
CA LEU A 146 0.51 3.32 -9.70
C LEU A 146 -0.24 2.33 -8.79
N THR A 147 -0.48 2.73 -7.55
CA THR A 147 -1.22 1.95 -6.54
C THR A 147 -2.38 2.75 -5.95
N ALA A 148 -3.15 3.40 -6.81
CA ALA A 148 -4.23 4.32 -6.43
C ALA A 148 -5.45 3.64 -5.78
N GLY A 149 -5.49 2.31 -5.71
CA GLY A 149 -6.60 1.57 -5.09
C GLY A 149 -7.93 1.87 -5.74
N THR A 150 -8.89 2.38 -4.97
CA THR A 150 -10.25 2.71 -5.42
C THR A 150 -10.40 4.18 -5.83
N PHE A 151 -9.33 5.00 -5.79
CA PHE A 151 -9.44 6.45 -5.97
C PHE A 151 -9.50 6.94 -7.41
N LEU A 152 -9.03 6.15 -8.40
CA LEU A 152 -9.09 6.55 -9.81
C LEU A 152 -10.54 6.52 -10.32
N ASN A 153 -11.10 7.69 -10.57
CA ASN A 153 -12.49 7.86 -10.97
C ASN A 153 -13.47 7.06 -10.09
N GLY A 154 -13.13 6.93 -8.82
CA GLY A 154 -13.93 6.21 -7.85
C GLY A 154 -15.31 6.82 -7.67
N LEU A 155 -16.30 5.98 -7.46
CA LEU A 155 -17.67 6.39 -7.21
C LEU A 155 -18.22 5.63 -6.01
N MET A 156 -18.47 6.37 -4.93
CA MET A 156 -19.05 5.82 -3.72
C MET A 156 -20.57 5.78 -3.82
N HIS A 157 -21.17 4.65 -3.51
CA HIS A 157 -22.63 4.46 -3.47
C HIS A 157 -23.08 4.39 -2.01
N VAL A 158 -23.94 5.33 -1.59
CA VAL A 158 -24.57 5.35 -0.27
C VAL A 158 -26.08 5.32 -0.46
N GLY A 159 -26.65 4.12 -0.52
CA GLY A 159 -28.04 3.93 -0.93
C GLY A 159 -28.24 4.37 -2.38
N ARG A 160 -29.09 5.38 -2.60
CA ARG A 160 -29.35 5.97 -3.92
C ARG A 160 -28.43 7.15 -4.25
N HIS A 161 -27.64 7.62 -3.31
CA HIS A 161 -26.72 8.74 -3.52
C HIS A 161 -25.39 8.24 -4.07
N GLN A 162 -24.85 9.00 -5.00
CA GLN A 162 -23.55 8.75 -5.62
C GLN A 162 -22.65 9.96 -5.37
N LEU A 163 -21.46 9.71 -4.87
CA LEU A 163 -20.46 10.72 -4.57
C LEU A 163 -19.14 10.34 -5.24
N PRO A 164 -18.41 11.29 -5.89
CA PRO A 164 -17.06 11.02 -6.37
C PRO A 164 -16.15 10.69 -5.20
N GLY A 165 -15.24 9.71 -5.39
CA GLY A 165 -14.27 9.29 -4.41
C GLY A 165 -14.14 7.77 -4.30
N GLY A 166 -13.21 7.33 -3.46
CA GLY A 166 -12.92 5.92 -3.25
C GLY A 166 -12.52 5.57 -1.83
#